data_f3b2fcbdb830ab1fff163bae02a76839
#
_entry.id   f3b2fcbdb830ab1fff163bae02a76839
#
_cell.length_a   1.000
_cell.length_b   1.000
_cell.length_c   1.000
_cell.angle_alpha   90.00
_cell.angle_beta   90.00
_cell.angle_gamma   90.00
#
_symmetry.space_group_name_H-M   'P 1'
#
loop_
_entity.id
_entity.type
_entity.pdbx_description
1 polymer ?
#
loop_
_entity_poly.entity_id
_entity_poly.type
_entity_poly.pdbx_seq_one_letter_code
_entity_poly.pdbx_strand_id
1 'polypeptide(L)'
;MVNNMTVNPSNVLTSQSLLAGIQETRLVAIVRGTDGRAAAAAALAAMEEGFRYVEIALTTPDALEAISAVRAAAPAGCFVGAGTVLTAQEVDDVAAAGGQFTVTPALAESIAVSAARGIPVLAGALTPTEAYEAMTRGATAVKLFPASIGGPGYLKALRDPFPGIPFIAVGGVGLEQASGYWQAGAVAVGLGGPLFGDTGSGGELAPMRARARDFVALAADYGLRSTAKGPQ
;
A
#
# COMPACT_ATOMS: atom_id res chain seq x y z
N MET A 1 -26.10 -23.90 13.60
CA MET A 1 -26.14 -22.58 14.26
C MET A 1 -25.06 -21.71 13.54
N VAL A 2 -25.48 -20.82 12.68
CA VAL A 2 -24.57 -19.92 11.94
C VAL A 2 -24.21 -18.79 12.91
N ASN A 3 -22.96 -18.77 13.33
CA ASN A 3 -22.42 -17.72 14.21
C ASN A 3 -22.37 -16.41 13.41
N ASN A 4 -23.36 -15.55 13.61
CA ASN A 4 -23.40 -14.20 13.05
C ASN A 4 -22.31 -13.37 13.76
N MET A 5 -21.07 -13.38 13.24
CA MET A 5 -20.07 -12.42 13.65
C MET A 5 -20.55 -11.04 13.23
N THR A 6 -21.12 -10.30 14.14
CA THR A 6 -21.41 -8.87 13.96
C THR A 6 -20.07 -8.14 13.77
N VAL A 7 -19.75 -7.83 12.52
CA VAL A 7 -18.63 -6.96 12.17
C VAL A 7 -18.94 -5.60 12.82
N ASN A 8 -18.08 -5.19 13.74
CA ASN A 8 -18.20 -3.89 14.38
C ASN A 8 -18.06 -2.81 13.27
N PRO A 9 -19.08 -1.96 13.01
CA PRO A 9 -19.04 -1.01 11.90
C PRO A 9 -17.90 0.03 11.98
N SER A 10 -17.26 0.18 13.13
CA SER A 10 -16.10 1.06 13.31
C SER A 10 -14.78 0.50 12.73
N ASN A 11 -14.77 -0.70 12.14
CA ASN A 11 -13.56 -1.38 11.64
C ASN A 11 -13.56 -1.63 10.13
N VAL A 12 -14.48 -1.01 9.38
CA VAL A 12 -14.53 -1.12 7.91
C VAL A 12 -13.65 -0.03 7.32
N LEU A 13 -12.61 -0.45 6.59
CA LEU A 13 -11.73 0.47 5.86
C LEU A 13 -12.47 0.96 4.60
N THR A 14 -12.70 2.26 4.50
CA THR A 14 -13.30 2.90 3.32
C THR A 14 -12.22 3.55 2.45
N SER A 15 -12.50 3.85 1.18
CA SER A 15 -11.58 4.59 0.30
C SER A 15 -11.15 5.91 0.93
N GLN A 16 -12.07 6.64 1.56
CA GLN A 16 -11.75 7.90 2.22
C GLN A 16 -10.83 7.71 3.43
N SER A 17 -11.12 6.73 4.30
CA SER A 17 -10.29 6.47 5.50
C SER A 17 -8.93 5.89 5.14
N LEU A 18 -8.85 5.02 4.10
CA LEU A 18 -7.57 4.53 3.58
C LEU A 18 -6.72 5.68 3.07
N LEU A 19 -7.28 6.54 2.20
CA LEU A 19 -6.54 7.66 1.62
C LEU A 19 -6.06 8.64 2.70
N ALA A 20 -6.93 9.02 3.63
CA ALA A 20 -6.59 9.91 4.73
C ALA A 20 -5.44 9.35 5.60
N GLY A 21 -5.53 8.08 5.96
CA GLY A 21 -4.49 7.44 6.76
C GLY A 21 -3.17 7.22 6.02
N ILE A 22 -3.21 6.94 4.71
CA ILE A 22 -2.00 6.87 3.88
C ILE A 22 -1.35 8.26 3.75
N GLN A 23 -2.14 9.32 3.62
CA GLN A 23 -1.64 10.70 3.62
C GLN A 23 -1.01 11.11 4.94
N GLU A 24 -1.56 10.63 6.07
CA GLU A 24 -1.00 10.85 7.40
C GLU A 24 0.34 10.15 7.58
N THR A 25 0.38 8.83 7.31
CA THR A 25 1.58 8.00 7.53
C THR A 25 2.62 8.12 6.42
N ARG A 26 2.21 8.47 5.19
CA ARG A 26 3.06 8.60 3.98
C ARG A 26 3.76 7.30 3.54
N LEU A 27 3.37 6.17 4.09
CA LEU A 27 4.03 4.88 3.90
C LEU A 27 3.02 3.76 3.60
N VAL A 28 3.35 2.91 2.61
CA VAL A 28 2.69 1.63 2.35
C VAL A 28 3.78 0.56 2.23
N ALA A 29 3.65 -0.53 2.98
CA ALA A 29 4.59 -1.64 2.91
C ALA A 29 4.10 -2.72 1.92
N ILE A 30 5.03 -3.28 1.14
CA ILE A 30 4.74 -4.24 0.07
C ILE A 30 5.56 -5.50 0.29
N VAL A 31 4.95 -6.53 0.88
CA VAL A 31 5.62 -7.81 1.13
C VAL A 31 5.47 -8.72 -0.09
N ARG A 32 6.59 -9.23 -0.54
CA ARG A 32 6.67 -10.27 -1.56
C ARG A 32 7.78 -11.23 -1.19
N GLY A 33 7.54 -12.52 -1.34
CA GLY A 33 8.54 -13.53 -1.02
C GLY A 33 8.21 -14.89 -1.61
N THR A 34 8.93 -15.90 -1.18
CA THR A 34 8.78 -17.30 -1.60
C THR A 34 8.19 -18.19 -0.50
N ASP A 35 7.81 -17.59 0.65
CA ASP A 35 7.25 -18.29 1.81
C ASP A 35 6.16 -17.40 2.45
N GLY A 36 4.91 -17.90 2.47
CA GLY A 36 3.76 -17.16 3.02
C GLY A 36 3.87 -16.91 4.53
N ARG A 37 4.46 -17.85 5.29
CA ARG A 37 4.65 -17.68 6.74
C ARG A 37 5.71 -16.62 7.04
N ALA A 38 6.81 -16.64 6.27
CA ALA A 38 7.83 -15.59 6.37
C ALA A 38 7.28 -14.22 5.97
N ALA A 39 6.46 -14.16 4.91
CA ALA A 39 5.79 -12.95 4.50
C ALA A 39 4.83 -12.40 5.57
N ALA A 40 4.06 -13.26 6.23
CA ALA A 40 3.19 -12.88 7.34
C ALA A 40 4.00 -12.34 8.54
N ALA A 41 5.09 -13.01 8.90
CA ALA A 41 5.97 -12.56 9.99
C ALA A 41 6.62 -11.21 9.67
N ALA A 42 7.08 -11.00 8.43
CA ALA A 42 7.64 -9.74 7.97
C ALA A 42 6.60 -8.60 7.97
N ALA A 43 5.36 -8.89 7.55
CA ALA A 43 4.25 -7.93 7.57
C ALA A 43 3.93 -7.46 9.01
N LEU A 44 3.79 -8.40 9.94
CA LEU A 44 3.55 -8.09 11.36
C LEU A 44 4.72 -7.31 11.97
N ALA A 45 5.95 -7.72 11.68
CA ALA A 45 7.12 -7.00 12.15
C ALA A 45 7.17 -5.55 11.63
N ALA A 46 6.78 -5.30 10.38
CA ALA A 46 6.67 -3.94 9.85
C ALA A 46 5.58 -3.13 10.56
N MET A 47 4.43 -3.76 10.87
CA MET A 47 3.35 -3.10 11.63
C MET A 47 3.78 -2.73 13.05
N GLU A 48 4.53 -3.59 13.73
CA GLU A 48 5.09 -3.34 15.06
C GLU A 48 6.07 -2.15 15.07
N GLU A 49 6.77 -1.91 13.96
CA GLU A 49 7.68 -0.77 13.79
C GLU A 49 6.97 0.49 13.26
N GLY A 50 5.63 0.49 13.10
CA GLY A 50 4.84 1.68 12.82
C GLY A 50 4.25 1.78 11.41
N PHE A 51 4.39 0.76 10.56
CA PHE A 51 3.68 0.72 9.29
C PHE A 51 2.20 0.36 9.52
N ARG A 52 1.28 1.23 9.11
CA ARG A 52 -0.16 0.99 9.28
C ARG A 52 -0.82 0.27 8.10
N TYR A 53 -0.24 0.36 6.91
CA TYR A 53 -0.79 -0.21 5.67
C TYR A 53 0.23 -1.16 5.06
N VAL A 54 -0.11 -2.45 5.03
CA VAL A 54 0.77 -3.51 4.52
C VAL A 54 0.00 -4.34 3.50
N GLU A 55 0.54 -4.51 2.29
CA GLU A 55 0.02 -5.46 1.31
C GLU A 55 0.91 -6.70 1.24
N ILE A 56 0.30 -7.88 1.08
CA ILE A 56 0.99 -9.13 0.73
C ILE A 56 0.68 -9.41 -0.74
N ALA A 57 1.71 -9.56 -1.56
CA ALA A 57 1.54 -9.83 -2.98
C ALA A 57 1.00 -11.26 -3.22
N LEU A 58 -0.06 -11.41 -4.03
CA LEU A 58 -0.64 -12.73 -4.37
C LEU A 58 0.32 -13.65 -5.12
N THR A 59 1.44 -13.13 -5.62
CA THR A 59 2.53 -13.93 -6.18
C THR A 59 3.39 -14.63 -5.12
N THR A 60 3.18 -14.35 -3.84
CA THR A 60 3.78 -15.10 -2.73
C THR A 60 3.00 -16.39 -2.52
N PRO A 61 3.64 -17.56 -2.40
CA PRO A 61 2.94 -18.79 -2.05
C PRO A 61 2.12 -18.63 -0.77
N ASP A 62 0.93 -19.24 -0.70
CA ASP A 62 0.03 -19.20 0.45
C ASP A 62 -0.32 -17.77 0.92
N ALA A 63 -0.42 -16.81 -0.04
CA ALA A 63 -0.64 -15.40 0.26
C ALA A 63 -1.97 -15.14 0.99
N LEU A 64 -3.03 -15.87 0.65
CA LEU A 64 -4.34 -15.71 1.27
C LEU A 64 -4.33 -16.16 2.74
N GLU A 65 -3.67 -17.27 3.03
CA GLU A 65 -3.43 -17.76 4.39
C GLU A 65 -2.57 -16.76 5.19
N ALA A 66 -1.53 -16.19 4.55
CA ALA A 66 -0.69 -15.16 5.16
C ALA A 66 -1.51 -13.89 5.47
N ILE A 67 -2.39 -13.44 4.56
CA ILE A 67 -3.29 -12.30 4.78
C ILE A 67 -4.22 -12.59 5.96
N SER A 68 -4.82 -13.77 6.03
CA SER A 68 -5.70 -14.19 7.14
C SER A 68 -4.97 -14.18 8.48
N ALA A 69 -3.74 -14.70 8.51
CA ALA A 69 -2.91 -14.73 9.72
C ALA A 69 -2.54 -13.32 10.18
N VAL A 70 -2.13 -12.44 9.26
CA VAL A 70 -1.82 -11.03 9.57
C VAL A 70 -3.09 -10.31 10.02
N ARG A 71 -4.23 -10.52 9.36
CA ARG A 71 -5.51 -9.89 9.75
C ARG A 71 -5.91 -10.21 11.18
N ALA A 72 -5.67 -11.47 11.61
CA ALA A 72 -5.98 -11.94 12.96
C ALA A 72 -5.05 -11.38 14.04
N ALA A 73 -3.78 -11.11 13.70
CA ALA A 73 -2.73 -10.72 14.64
C ALA A 73 -2.34 -9.23 14.54
N ALA A 74 -2.83 -8.50 13.55
CA ALA A 74 -2.46 -7.09 13.32
C ALA A 74 -2.77 -6.21 14.52
N PRO A 75 -1.84 -5.32 14.91
CA PRO A 75 -2.09 -4.31 15.93
C PRO A 75 -3.29 -3.41 15.58
N ALA A 76 -3.94 -2.85 16.58
CA ALA A 76 -5.05 -1.93 16.39
C ALA A 76 -4.62 -0.73 15.51
N GLY A 77 -5.43 -0.39 14.51
CA GLY A 77 -5.13 0.69 13.56
C GLY A 77 -4.19 0.30 12.41
N CYS A 78 -3.78 -0.98 12.33
CA CYS A 78 -3.06 -1.54 11.19
C CYS A 78 -4.02 -2.29 10.25
N PHE A 79 -3.74 -2.23 8.96
CA PHE A 79 -4.59 -2.78 7.90
C PHE A 79 -3.75 -3.63 6.95
N VAL A 80 -4.24 -4.83 6.65
CA VAL A 80 -3.63 -5.72 5.66
C VAL A 80 -4.47 -5.77 4.39
N GLY A 81 -3.80 -5.70 3.24
CA GLY A 81 -4.38 -5.84 1.92
C GLY A 81 -3.62 -6.85 1.07
N ALA A 82 -4.04 -6.99 -0.17
CA ALA A 82 -3.37 -7.82 -1.15
C ALA A 82 -2.79 -6.99 -2.29
N GLY A 83 -1.57 -7.32 -2.71
CA GLY A 83 -0.93 -6.79 -3.92
C GLY A 83 -1.01 -7.76 -5.09
N THR A 84 -0.86 -7.22 -6.30
CA THR A 84 -0.91 -7.99 -7.56
C THR A 84 -2.27 -8.66 -7.80
N VAL A 85 -3.34 -7.98 -7.40
CA VAL A 85 -4.73 -8.45 -7.61
C VAL A 85 -5.18 -8.03 -9.00
N LEU A 86 -5.50 -8.98 -9.88
CA LEU A 86 -5.79 -8.72 -11.30
C LEU A 86 -7.22 -9.06 -11.71
N THR A 87 -7.80 -10.09 -11.11
CA THR A 87 -9.09 -10.67 -11.52
C THR A 87 -10.20 -10.42 -10.49
N ALA A 88 -11.46 -10.57 -10.93
CA ALA A 88 -12.62 -10.51 -10.06
C ALA A 88 -12.58 -11.60 -8.97
N GLN A 89 -12.14 -12.81 -9.34
CA GLN A 89 -12.03 -13.92 -8.40
C GLN A 89 -11.01 -13.64 -7.31
N GLU A 90 -9.84 -13.07 -7.66
CA GLU A 90 -8.83 -12.69 -6.66
C GLU A 90 -9.35 -11.64 -5.69
N VAL A 91 -10.19 -10.69 -6.13
CA VAL A 91 -10.83 -9.74 -5.22
C VAL A 91 -11.72 -10.45 -4.19
N ASP A 92 -12.52 -11.44 -4.64
CA ASP A 92 -13.37 -12.23 -3.75
C ASP A 92 -12.55 -13.07 -2.77
N ASP A 93 -11.49 -13.71 -3.25
CA ASP A 93 -10.60 -14.54 -2.43
C ASP A 93 -9.89 -13.68 -1.36
N VAL A 94 -9.41 -12.48 -1.74
CA VAL A 94 -8.80 -11.53 -0.80
C VAL A 94 -9.80 -11.07 0.26
N ALA A 95 -11.02 -10.77 -0.13
CA ALA A 95 -12.08 -10.39 0.82
C ALA A 95 -12.41 -11.52 1.79
N ALA A 96 -12.52 -12.76 1.28
CA ALA A 96 -12.74 -13.95 2.09
C ALA A 96 -11.59 -14.23 3.08
N ALA A 97 -10.35 -13.94 2.68
CA ALA A 97 -9.17 -14.02 3.54
C ALA A 97 -9.09 -12.88 4.59
N GLY A 98 -9.99 -11.91 4.54
CA GLY A 98 -10.00 -10.76 5.46
C GLY A 98 -9.12 -9.59 5.02
N GLY A 99 -8.64 -9.58 3.77
CA GLY A 99 -7.93 -8.45 3.17
C GLY A 99 -8.85 -7.21 3.10
N GLN A 100 -8.32 -6.05 3.44
CA GLN A 100 -9.10 -4.84 3.66
C GLN A 100 -8.96 -3.81 2.53
N PHE A 101 -7.97 -3.97 1.67
CA PHE A 101 -7.76 -3.20 0.45
C PHE A 101 -7.02 -4.05 -0.59
N THR A 102 -7.12 -3.65 -1.84
CA THR A 102 -6.44 -4.31 -2.97
C THR A 102 -5.45 -3.36 -3.64
N VAL A 103 -4.42 -3.92 -4.25
CA VAL A 103 -3.45 -3.16 -5.04
C VAL A 103 -3.17 -3.88 -6.34
N THR A 104 -3.20 -3.16 -7.45
CA THR A 104 -2.90 -3.72 -8.77
C THR A 104 -1.54 -3.27 -9.28
N PRO A 105 -0.85 -4.04 -10.12
CA PRO A 105 0.39 -3.58 -10.75
C PRO A 105 0.15 -2.75 -12.02
N ALA A 106 -1.05 -2.82 -12.60
CA ALA A 106 -1.47 -2.21 -13.85
C ALA A 106 -2.99 -2.00 -13.85
N LEU A 107 -3.54 -1.44 -14.91
CA LEU A 107 -4.99 -1.42 -15.12
C LEU A 107 -5.51 -2.86 -15.30
N ALA A 108 -6.44 -3.26 -14.45
CA ALA A 108 -7.04 -4.59 -14.43
C ALA A 108 -8.53 -4.51 -14.12
N GLU A 109 -9.28 -5.60 -14.37
CA GLU A 109 -10.71 -5.65 -14.04
C GLU A 109 -10.97 -5.54 -12.54
N SER A 110 -10.04 -6.03 -11.72
CA SER A 110 -10.11 -5.98 -10.25
C SER A 110 -10.30 -4.57 -9.69
N ILE A 111 -9.92 -3.50 -10.43
CA ILE A 111 -10.13 -2.11 -9.98
C ILE A 111 -11.62 -1.82 -9.85
N ALA A 112 -12.38 -1.98 -10.93
CA ALA A 112 -13.82 -1.72 -10.93
C ALA A 112 -14.58 -2.70 -10.02
N VAL A 113 -14.12 -3.95 -9.95
CA VAL A 113 -14.71 -4.98 -9.08
C VAL A 113 -14.51 -4.63 -7.61
N SER A 114 -13.30 -4.25 -7.20
CA SER A 114 -13.02 -3.81 -5.82
C SER A 114 -13.87 -2.59 -5.45
N ALA A 115 -13.91 -1.57 -6.32
CA ALA A 115 -14.71 -0.38 -6.10
C ALA A 115 -16.21 -0.71 -5.94
N ALA A 116 -16.76 -1.57 -6.80
CA ALA A 116 -18.17 -1.99 -6.73
C ALA A 116 -18.48 -2.77 -5.44
N ARG A 117 -17.52 -3.47 -4.85
CA ARG A 117 -17.64 -4.18 -3.56
C ARG A 117 -17.36 -3.28 -2.34
N GLY A 118 -17.04 -2.01 -2.54
CA GLY A 118 -16.66 -1.08 -1.47
C GLY A 118 -15.29 -1.39 -0.85
N ILE A 119 -14.44 -2.16 -1.54
CA ILE A 119 -13.07 -2.46 -1.12
C ILE A 119 -12.16 -1.38 -1.72
N PRO A 120 -11.42 -0.61 -0.91
CA PRO A 120 -10.49 0.40 -1.41
C PRO A 120 -9.43 -0.23 -2.31
N VAL A 121 -9.09 0.43 -3.43
CA VAL A 121 -8.10 -0.09 -4.38
C VAL A 121 -7.06 0.96 -4.75
N LEU A 122 -5.77 0.56 -4.69
CA LEU A 122 -4.62 1.33 -5.14
C LEU A 122 -4.23 0.80 -6.53
N ALA A 123 -4.52 1.56 -7.59
CA ALA A 123 -4.42 1.08 -8.96
C ALA A 123 -3.08 1.42 -9.60
N GLY A 124 -2.38 0.42 -10.13
CA GLY A 124 -1.12 0.58 -10.85
C GLY A 124 -1.30 1.32 -12.16
N ALA A 125 -0.47 2.34 -12.40
CA ALA A 125 -0.39 3.09 -13.64
C ALA A 125 1.00 3.70 -13.79
N LEU A 126 1.40 3.93 -15.04
CA LEU A 126 2.65 4.63 -15.35
C LEU A 126 2.38 5.91 -16.17
N THR A 127 1.41 5.90 -17.07
CA THR A 127 1.13 7.00 -18.01
C THR A 127 -0.03 7.88 -17.56
N PRO A 128 -0.16 9.11 -18.11
CA PRO A 128 -1.30 10.00 -17.85
C PRO A 128 -2.65 9.34 -18.14
N THR A 129 -2.75 8.61 -19.27
CA THR A 129 -3.97 7.91 -19.68
C THR A 129 -4.36 6.83 -18.67
N GLU A 130 -3.40 6.02 -18.24
CA GLU A 130 -3.64 4.98 -17.26
C GLU A 130 -4.03 5.56 -15.90
N ALA A 131 -3.38 6.64 -15.45
CA ALA A 131 -3.72 7.30 -14.21
C ALA A 131 -5.15 7.84 -14.21
N TYR A 132 -5.56 8.51 -15.29
CA TYR A 132 -6.92 8.99 -15.46
C TYR A 132 -7.94 7.84 -15.49
N GLU A 133 -7.64 6.78 -16.26
CA GLU A 133 -8.51 5.61 -16.37
C GLU A 133 -8.64 4.85 -15.05
N ALA A 134 -7.55 4.71 -14.28
CA ALA A 134 -7.59 4.12 -12.94
C ALA A 134 -8.62 4.81 -12.04
N MET A 135 -8.58 6.15 -12.00
CA MET A 135 -9.53 6.93 -11.20
C MET A 135 -10.97 6.81 -11.72
N THR A 136 -11.16 6.80 -13.03
CA THR A 136 -12.48 6.61 -13.65
C THR A 136 -13.10 5.25 -13.33
N ARG A 137 -12.26 4.22 -13.14
CA ARG A 137 -12.68 2.88 -12.71
C ARG A 137 -12.92 2.75 -11.20
N GLY A 138 -12.76 3.83 -10.43
CA GLY A 138 -13.05 3.89 -9.00
C GLY A 138 -11.85 3.62 -8.10
N ALA A 139 -10.61 3.80 -8.58
CA ALA A 139 -9.43 3.70 -7.73
C ALA A 139 -9.47 4.73 -6.60
N THR A 140 -9.01 4.34 -5.42
CA THR A 140 -8.81 5.22 -4.27
C THR A 140 -7.60 6.13 -4.46
N ALA A 141 -6.53 5.58 -5.05
CA ALA A 141 -5.31 6.29 -5.40
C ALA A 141 -4.60 5.58 -6.54
N VAL A 142 -3.71 6.29 -7.22
CA VAL A 142 -2.84 5.75 -8.28
C VAL A 142 -1.52 5.32 -7.68
N LYS A 143 -1.17 4.04 -7.82
CA LYS A 143 0.17 3.50 -7.59
C LYS A 143 1.01 3.79 -8.83
N LEU A 144 1.81 4.85 -8.81
CA LEU A 144 2.77 5.13 -9.89
C LEU A 144 3.86 4.05 -9.88
N PHE A 145 3.84 3.15 -10.89
CA PHE A 145 4.72 1.98 -10.92
C PHE A 145 5.20 1.63 -12.34
N PRO A 146 6.50 1.38 -12.53
CA PRO A 146 7.58 1.60 -11.54
C PRO A 146 8.03 3.07 -11.50
N ALA A 147 8.00 3.68 -10.32
CA ALA A 147 8.30 5.10 -10.15
C ALA A 147 9.75 5.48 -10.49
N SER A 148 10.69 4.53 -10.34
CA SER A 148 12.11 4.73 -10.64
C SER A 148 12.40 5.07 -12.11
N ILE A 149 11.50 4.75 -13.06
CA ILE A 149 11.70 5.05 -14.49
C ILE A 149 11.79 6.57 -14.74
N GLY A 150 10.92 7.35 -14.09
CA GLY A 150 10.89 8.80 -14.33
C GLY A 150 11.28 9.65 -13.12
N GLY A 151 11.38 9.04 -11.96
CA GLY A 151 11.73 9.73 -10.72
C GLY A 151 10.71 10.79 -10.27
N PRO A 152 11.04 11.60 -9.25
CA PRO A 152 10.16 12.64 -8.75
C PRO A 152 9.74 13.69 -9.79
N GLY A 153 10.62 14.00 -10.76
CA GLY A 153 10.33 14.94 -11.84
C GLY A 153 9.17 14.49 -12.73
N TYR A 154 9.10 13.20 -13.03
CA TYR A 154 7.99 12.62 -13.79
C TYR A 154 6.67 12.69 -13.03
N LEU A 155 6.68 12.36 -11.74
CA LEU A 155 5.49 12.50 -10.91
C LEU A 155 4.98 13.93 -10.89
N LYS A 156 5.88 14.93 -10.78
CA LYS A 156 5.50 16.34 -10.82
C LYS A 156 4.81 16.68 -12.14
N ALA A 157 5.38 16.25 -13.28
CA ALA A 157 4.79 16.48 -14.60
C ALA A 157 3.42 15.79 -14.77
N LEU A 158 3.23 14.58 -14.21
CA LEU A 158 1.92 13.91 -14.21
C LEU A 158 0.87 14.68 -13.42
N ARG A 159 1.25 15.30 -12.31
CA ARG A 159 0.33 16.04 -11.44
C ARG A 159 -0.10 17.38 -11.99
N ASP A 160 0.67 18.00 -12.89
CA ASP A 160 0.30 19.29 -13.48
C ASP A 160 -1.10 19.27 -14.13
N PRO A 161 -1.45 18.31 -15.02
CA PRO A 161 -2.81 18.19 -15.55
C PRO A 161 -3.81 17.50 -14.59
N PHE A 162 -3.34 16.80 -13.56
CA PHE A 162 -4.15 15.99 -12.65
C PHE A 162 -3.90 16.31 -11.17
N PRO A 163 -4.09 17.57 -10.72
CA PRO A 163 -3.77 17.98 -9.35
C PRO A 163 -4.61 17.24 -8.29
N GLY A 164 -5.78 16.72 -8.66
CA GLY A 164 -6.68 15.98 -7.78
C GLY A 164 -6.41 14.49 -7.67
N ILE A 165 -5.51 13.92 -8.48
CA ILE A 165 -5.18 12.48 -8.39
C ILE A 165 -4.17 12.24 -7.27
N PRO A 166 -4.50 11.42 -6.24
CA PRO A 166 -3.54 11.02 -5.22
C PRO A 166 -2.59 9.95 -5.78
N PHE A 167 -1.29 10.28 -5.87
CA PHE A 167 -0.26 9.36 -6.34
C PHE A 167 0.55 8.78 -5.18
N ILE A 168 0.79 7.48 -5.22
CA ILE A 168 1.71 6.74 -4.35
C ILE A 168 2.88 6.27 -5.22
N ALA A 169 4.10 6.72 -4.93
CA ALA A 169 5.27 6.32 -5.71
C ALA A 169 5.76 4.94 -5.26
N VAL A 170 5.83 3.99 -6.19
CA VAL A 170 6.18 2.59 -5.92
C VAL A 170 7.19 2.07 -6.95
N GLY A 171 8.13 1.26 -6.50
CA GLY A 171 9.14 0.63 -7.37
C GLY A 171 10.44 1.42 -7.42
N GLY A 172 11.45 0.89 -6.73
CA GLY A 172 12.78 1.47 -6.63
C GLY A 172 12.89 2.70 -5.71
N VAL A 173 11.93 2.89 -4.81
CA VAL A 173 11.95 3.97 -3.82
C VAL A 173 12.67 3.51 -2.57
N GLY A 174 13.86 4.03 -2.33
CA GLY A 174 14.64 3.84 -1.10
C GLY A 174 14.50 5.02 -0.13
N LEU A 175 15.23 4.94 0.99
CA LEU A 175 15.19 5.96 2.04
C LEU A 175 15.60 7.35 1.52
N GLU A 176 16.65 7.40 0.68
CA GLU A 176 17.15 8.64 0.10
C GLU A 176 16.18 9.30 -0.89
N GLN A 177 15.41 8.48 -1.64
CA GLN A 177 14.50 8.96 -2.66
C GLN A 177 13.13 9.38 -2.11
N ALA A 178 12.69 8.84 -0.97
CA ALA A 178 11.35 9.01 -0.43
C ALA A 178 10.94 10.49 -0.27
N SER A 179 11.82 11.31 0.31
CA SER A 179 11.57 12.74 0.49
C SER A 179 11.38 13.48 -0.83
N GLY A 180 12.11 13.10 -1.88
CA GLY A 180 11.97 13.69 -3.22
C GLY A 180 10.59 13.43 -3.83
N TYR A 181 10.04 12.23 -3.66
CA TYR A 181 8.68 11.92 -4.12
C TYR A 181 7.60 12.67 -3.33
N TRP A 182 7.73 12.81 -2.02
CA TRP A 182 6.80 13.62 -1.22
C TRP A 182 6.86 15.10 -1.62
N GLN A 183 8.06 15.66 -1.88
CA GLN A 183 8.22 17.03 -2.39
C GLN A 183 7.61 17.19 -3.79
N ALA A 184 7.66 16.17 -4.64
CA ALA A 184 6.98 16.16 -5.93
C ALA A 184 5.46 15.97 -5.82
N GLY A 185 4.93 15.76 -4.60
CA GLY A 185 3.52 15.68 -4.27
C GLY A 185 2.94 14.27 -4.26
N ALA A 186 3.77 13.23 -4.12
CA ALA A 186 3.26 11.91 -3.74
C ALA A 186 2.57 12.00 -2.37
N VAL A 187 1.40 11.38 -2.23
CA VAL A 187 0.71 11.28 -0.94
C VAL A 187 1.43 10.29 -0.02
N ALA A 188 2.09 9.29 -0.62
CA ALA A 188 2.90 8.30 0.08
C ALA A 188 3.95 7.67 -0.86
N VAL A 189 4.83 6.87 -0.27
CA VAL A 189 5.71 5.95 -0.99
C VAL A 189 5.39 4.51 -0.61
N GLY A 190 5.46 3.60 -1.58
CA GLY A 190 5.27 2.16 -1.38
C GLY A 190 6.61 1.44 -1.43
N LEU A 191 6.90 0.66 -0.38
CA LEU A 191 8.21 0.11 -0.08
C LEU A 191 8.20 -1.42 -0.14
N GLY A 192 8.81 -1.98 -1.16
CA GLY A 192 9.04 -3.42 -1.31
C GLY A 192 10.46 -3.81 -0.88
N GLY A 193 11.28 -4.23 -1.84
CA GLY A 193 12.66 -4.67 -1.60
C GLY A 193 13.52 -3.74 -0.74
N PRO A 194 13.48 -2.41 -0.91
CA PRO A 194 14.22 -1.49 -0.04
C PRO A 194 13.87 -1.57 1.45
N LEU A 195 12.65 -1.98 1.80
CA LEU A 195 12.25 -2.26 3.18
C LEU A 195 12.53 -3.70 3.58
N PHE A 196 12.00 -4.64 2.82
CA PHE A 196 11.94 -6.05 3.22
C PHE A 196 13.22 -6.85 2.92
N GLY A 197 13.97 -6.48 1.86
CA GLY A 197 15.07 -7.34 1.42
C GLY A 197 14.56 -8.75 1.10
N ASP A 198 15.08 -9.76 1.79
CA ASP A 198 14.74 -11.18 1.66
C ASP A 198 13.82 -11.71 2.77
N THR A 199 13.34 -10.86 3.68
CA THR A 199 12.55 -11.30 4.86
C THR A 199 11.25 -12.02 4.48
N GLY A 200 10.61 -11.68 3.34
CA GLY A 200 9.46 -12.40 2.82
C GLY A 200 9.78 -13.82 2.32
N SER A 201 11.04 -14.18 2.30
CA SER A 201 11.56 -15.51 1.91
C SER A 201 12.35 -16.19 3.04
N GLY A 202 12.18 -15.72 4.28
CA GLY A 202 12.83 -16.30 5.47
C GLY A 202 14.11 -15.63 5.90
N GLY A 203 14.45 -14.46 5.36
CA GLY A 203 15.57 -13.64 5.84
C GLY A 203 15.34 -13.07 7.23
N GLU A 204 16.40 -12.56 7.84
CA GLU A 204 16.37 -12.02 9.21
C GLU A 204 15.50 -10.79 9.35
N LEU A 205 14.64 -10.76 10.36
CA LEU A 205 13.75 -9.63 10.64
C LEU A 205 14.47 -8.40 11.23
N ALA A 206 15.56 -8.59 11.96
CA ALA A 206 16.21 -7.48 12.69
C ALA A 206 16.72 -6.36 11.77
N PRO A 207 17.40 -6.63 10.64
CA PRO A 207 17.78 -5.58 9.68
C PRO A 207 16.57 -4.90 9.03
N MET A 208 15.50 -5.64 8.75
CA MET A 208 14.26 -5.08 8.21
C MET A 208 13.59 -4.14 9.22
N ARG A 209 13.50 -4.55 10.49
CA ARG A 209 12.97 -3.68 11.57
C ARG A 209 13.75 -2.37 11.70
N ALA A 210 15.08 -2.40 11.57
CA ALA A 210 15.89 -1.18 11.56
C ALA A 210 15.50 -0.26 10.40
N ARG A 211 15.43 -0.79 9.18
CA ARG A 211 14.97 0.00 8.00
C ARG A 211 13.55 0.54 8.18
N ALA A 212 12.64 -0.26 8.78
CA ALA A 212 11.27 0.18 9.04
C ALA A 212 11.24 1.41 9.95
N ARG A 213 12.00 1.40 11.06
CA ARG A 213 12.12 2.55 11.96
C ARG A 213 12.67 3.78 11.24
N ASP A 214 13.69 3.61 10.38
CA ASP A 214 14.28 4.71 9.62
C ASP A 214 13.25 5.36 8.67
N PHE A 215 12.44 4.56 7.95
CA PHE A 215 11.38 5.08 7.10
C PHE A 215 10.27 5.78 7.89
N VAL A 216 9.86 5.22 9.02
CA VAL A 216 8.83 5.82 9.88
C VAL A 216 9.32 7.16 10.45
N ALA A 217 10.57 7.21 10.93
CA ALA A 217 11.17 8.45 11.43
C ALA A 217 11.28 9.52 10.34
N LEU A 218 11.72 9.14 9.12
CA LEU A 218 11.81 10.04 7.98
C LEU A 218 10.44 10.61 7.57
N ALA A 219 9.40 9.78 7.55
CA ALA A 219 8.05 10.20 7.20
C ALA A 219 7.46 11.16 8.25
N ALA A 220 7.68 10.89 9.53
CA ALA A 220 7.25 11.76 10.63
C ALA A 220 7.94 13.13 10.57
N ASP A 221 9.26 13.16 10.38
CA ASP A 221 10.03 14.42 10.25
C ASP A 221 9.58 15.25 9.04
N TYR A 222 9.33 14.59 7.89
CA TYR A 222 8.79 15.27 6.71
C TYR A 222 7.39 15.87 6.98
N GLY A 223 6.52 15.16 7.68
CA GLY A 223 5.18 15.63 8.06
C GLY A 223 5.24 16.91 8.90
N LEU A 224 6.10 16.93 9.92
CA LEU A 224 6.29 18.09 10.79
C LEU A 224 6.80 19.33 10.02
N ARG A 225 7.75 19.16 9.11
CA ARG A 225 8.30 20.25 8.28
C ARG A 225 7.28 20.78 7.27
N SER A 226 6.42 19.91 6.74
CA SER A 226 5.38 20.29 5.78
C SER A 226 4.28 21.15 6.42
N THR A 227 3.86 20.82 7.65
CA THR A 227 2.87 21.61 8.40
C THR A 227 3.41 22.97 8.85
N ALA A 228 4.71 23.06 9.12
CA ALA A 228 5.34 24.32 9.53
C ALA A 228 5.46 25.35 8.40
N LYS A 229 5.38 24.94 7.11
CA LYS A 229 5.49 25.85 5.95
C LYS A 229 4.16 26.44 5.47
N GLY A 230 3.01 26.02 6.04
CA GLY A 230 1.68 26.46 5.56
C GLY A 230 1.32 25.95 4.15
N PRO A 231 0.06 26.07 3.72
CA PRO A 231 -0.32 25.73 2.35
C PRO A 231 0.32 26.74 1.38
N GLN A 232 1.03 26.21 0.37
CA GLN A 232 1.53 26.99 -0.79
C GLN A 232 0.46 27.00 -1.90
#